data_54c64f890e8e0a413252e12fbec06a3e
#
_entry.id   54c64f890e8e0a413252e12fbec06a3e
#
_cell.length_a   1.000
_cell.length_b   1.000
_cell.length_c   1.000
_cell.angle_alpha   90.00
_cell.angle_beta   90.00
_cell.angle_gamma   90.00
#
_symmetry.space_group_name_H-M   'P 1'
#
loop_
_entity.id
_entity.type
_entity.pdbx_description
1 polymer ?
#
loop_
_entity_poly.entity_id
_entity_poly.type
_entity_poly.pdbx_seq_one_letter_code
_entity_poly.pdbx_strand_id
1 'polypeptide(L)'
;MPQEPFDIVIHLFRARWNTRAVLEGLTLHYQPRAIHIITLPAEAESLKTLSQDWATAPLYIHNEEVFFQTVGFTKASVCAELNLGKSLYTPGWFYQQLLKLGAFEGIRDLSEWYVVWDSDLLPAETWPLF
;
A
#
# COMPACT_ATOMS: atom_id res chain seq x y z
N MET A 1 -8.08 -10.77 24.78
CA MET A 1 -7.92 -11.71 23.64
C MET A 1 -6.74 -11.26 22.81
N PRO A 2 -5.85 -12.18 22.39
CA PRO A 2 -4.83 -11.79 21.44
C PRO A 2 -5.51 -11.34 20.15
N GLN A 3 -5.10 -10.21 19.65
CA GLN A 3 -5.57 -9.71 18.35
C GLN A 3 -5.09 -10.66 17.26
N GLU A 4 -5.95 -11.01 16.31
CA GLU A 4 -5.52 -11.81 15.17
C GLU A 4 -4.45 -11.06 14.37
N PRO A 5 -3.44 -11.79 13.84
CA PRO A 5 -2.43 -11.17 13.00
C PRO A 5 -3.08 -10.48 11.80
N PHE A 6 -2.64 -9.27 11.51
CA PHE A 6 -3.16 -8.50 10.39
C PHE A 6 -2.01 -7.81 9.64
N ASP A 7 -2.26 -7.52 8.39
CA ASP A 7 -1.35 -6.77 7.54
C ASP A 7 -1.83 -5.32 7.37
N ILE A 8 -0.91 -4.44 7.02
CA ILE A 8 -1.23 -3.07 6.61
C ILE A 8 -0.89 -2.94 5.14
N VAL A 9 -1.78 -2.30 4.38
CA VAL A 9 -1.61 -2.03 2.95
C VAL A 9 -1.53 -0.52 2.75
N ILE A 10 -0.47 -0.07 2.07
CA ILE A 10 -0.22 1.35 1.80
C ILE A 10 0.01 1.52 0.29
N HIS A 11 -0.69 2.47 -0.33
CA HIS A 11 -0.29 2.99 -1.63
C HIS A 11 0.66 4.16 -1.43
N LEU A 12 1.84 4.11 -2.05
CA LEU A 12 2.87 5.14 -1.96
C LEU A 12 3.23 5.63 -3.35
N PHE A 13 2.95 6.91 -3.64
CA PHE A 13 3.35 7.51 -4.91
C PHE A 13 4.87 7.61 -5.01
N ARG A 14 5.51 8.14 -3.96
CA ARG A 14 6.97 8.16 -3.79
C ARG A 14 7.34 8.36 -2.33
N ALA A 15 8.53 7.88 -1.95
CA ALA A 15 9.05 8.09 -0.62
C ALA A 15 9.31 9.58 -0.37
N ARG A 16 8.93 10.04 0.82
CA ARG A 16 9.09 11.41 1.28
C ARG A 16 9.84 11.41 2.61
N TRP A 17 10.12 12.60 3.12
CA TRP A 17 10.82 12.78 4.39
C TRP A 17 10.12 12.10 5.58
N ASN A 18 8.79 11.97 5.54
CA ASN A 18 7.99 11.37 6.61
C ASN A 18 7.69 9.87 6.42
N THR A 19 8.08 9.27 5.30
CA THR A 19 7.75 7.86 4.99
C THR A 19 8.30 6.92 6.05
N ARG A 20 9.55 7.06 6.44
CA ARG A 20 10.16 6.25 7.49
C ARG A 20 9.39 6.36 8.81
N ALA A 21 9.06 7.57 9.23
CA ALA A 21 8.32 7.80 10.46
C ALA A 21 6.94 7.14 10.45
N VAL A 22 6.24 7.17 9.31
CA VAL A 22 4.95 6.49 9.16
C VAL A 22 5.12 4.98 9.32
N LEU A 23 6.05 4.35 8.62
CA LEU A 23 6.26 2.90 8.64
C LEU A 23 6.76 2.41 10.00
N GLU A 24 7.71 3.10 10.60
CA GLU A 24 8.20 2.76 11.93
C GLU A 24 7.12 3.02 13.00
N GLY A 25 6.33 4.09 12.87
CA GLY A 25 5.22 4.39 13.75
C GLY A 25 4.11 3.33 13.69
N LEU A 26 3.74 2.88 12.49
CA LEU A 26 2.79 1.79 12.33
C LEU A 26 3.27 0.50 12.98
N THR A 27 4.54 0.21 12.84
CA THR A 27 5.14 -0.97 13.47
C THR A 27 5.11 -0.85 14.99
N LEU A 28 5.49 0.30 15.52
CA LEU A 28 5.54 0.55 16.96
C LEU A 28 4.15 0.46 17.62
N HIS A 29 3.16 1.10 17.01
CA HIS A 29 1.84 1.25 17.63
C HIS A 29 0.90 0.08 17.38
N TYR A 30 1.05 -0.62 16.24
CA TYR A 30 0.08 -1.65 15.83
C TYR A 30 0.67 -3.04 15.68
N GLN A 31 1.99 -3.18 15.57
CA GLN A 31 2.67 -4.46 15.45
C GLN A 31 2.05 -5.37 14.38
N PRO A 32 1.89 -4.88 13.13
CA PRO A 32 1.32 -5.69 12.07
C PRO A 32 2.22 -6.90 11.75
N ARG A 33 1.65 -7.96 11.21
CA ARG A 33 2.39 -9.12 10.70
C ARG A 33 3.33 -8.70 9.56
N ALA A 34 2.84 -7.83 8.67
CA ALA A 34 3.56 -7.30 7.52
C ALA A 34 2.98 -5.96 7.09
N ILE A 35 3.79 -5.18 6.37
CA ILE A 35 3.35 -3.97 5.69
C ILE A 35 3.58 -4.16 4.20
N HIS A 36 2.51 -4.06 3.41
CA HIS A 36 2.55 -4.15 1.96
C HIS A 36 2.49 -2.74 1.36
N ILE A 37 3.49 -2.41 0.56
CA ILE A 37 3.58 -1.11 -0.11
C ILE A 37 3.39 -1.31 -1.60
N ILE A 38 2.38 -0.66 -2.17
CA ILE A 38 2.10 -0.67 -3.59
C ILE A 38 2.59 0.65 -4.17
N THR A 39 3.56 0.59 -5.10
CA THR A 39 4.22 1.78 -5.60
C THR A 39 4.71 1.58 -7.04
N LEU A 40 5.21 2.67 -7.66
CA LEU A 40 5.81 2.63 -8.98
C LEU A 40 7.10 1.81 -8.98
N PRO A 41 7.47 1.15 -10.10
CA PRO A 41 8.67 0.32 -10.17
C PRO A 41 9.96 1.04 -9.76
N ALA A 42 10.15 2.28 -10.22
CA ALA A 42 11.33 3.07 -9.87
C ALA A 42 11.41 3.38 -8.38
N GLU A 43 10.28 3.70 -7.76
CA GLU A 43 10.19 3.95 -6.32
C GLU A 43 10.41 2.67 -5.51
N ALA A 44 9.96 1.52 -6.02
CA ALA A 44 10.17 0.23 -5.38
C ALA A 44 11.65 -0.06 -5.15
N GLU A 45 12.49 0.15 -6.14
CA GLU A 45 13.94 -0.07 -6.02
C GLU A 45 14.59 0.89 -5.03
N SER A 46 14.22 2.17 -5.08
CA SER A 46 14.71 3.17 -4.12
C SER A 46 14.31 2.81 -2.68
N LEU A 47 13.06 2.42 -2.49
CA LEU A 47 12.53 2.09 -1.18
C LEU A 47 13.19 0.84 -0.58
N LYS A 48 13.44 -0.18 -1.38
CA LYS A 48 14.17 -1.38 -0.96
C LYS A 48 15.56 -1.03 -0.37
N THR A 49 16.26 -0.12 -1.03
CA THR A 49 17.57 0.34 -0.55
C THR A 49 17.46 1.20 0.69
N LEU A 50 16.56 2.18 0.69
CA LEU A 50 16.39 3.11 1.81
C LEU A 50 15.92 2.41 3.09
N SER A 51 15.05 1.42 2.98
CA SER A 51 14.40 0.79 4.13
C SER A 51 15.21 -0.32 4.80
N GLN A 52 16.42 -0.63 4.31
CA GLN A 52 17.23 -1.74 4.82
C GLN A 52 17.53 -1.63 6.32
N ASP A 53 17.69 -0.42 6.84
CA ASP A 53 18.01 -0.17 8.25
C ASP A 53 16.85 0.40 9.06
N TRP A 54 15.64 0.42 8.49
CA TRP A 54 14.45 0.92 9.19
C TRP A 54 13.89 -0.14 10.15
N ALA A 55 13.43 0.32 11.31
CA ALA A 55 12.85 -0.54 12.35
C ALA A 55 11.37 -0.79 12.08
N THR A 56 11.06 -1.54 11.04
CA THR A 56 9.70 -1.84 10.61
C THR A 56 9.38 -3.33 10.70
N ALA A 57 8.08 -3.67 10.72
CA ALA A 57 7.62 -5.01 10.38
C ALA A 57 8.12 -5.38 8.97
N PRO A 58 8.09 -6.66 8.58
CA PRO A 58 8.48 -7.05 7.22
C PRO A 58 7.77 -6.22 6.17
N LEU A 59 8.55 -5.63 5.25
CA LEU A 59 8.03 -4.81 4.14
C LEU A 59 8.00 -5.66 2.86
N TYR A 60 6.86 -5.68 2.21
CA TYR A 60 6.68 -6.28 0.89
C TYR A 60 6.29 -5.18 -0.09
N ILE A 61 7.06 -5.03 -1.16
CA ILE A 61 6.90 -3.94 -2.11
C ILE A 61 6.35 -4.51 -3.42
N HIS A 62 5.23 -3.95 -3.88
CA HIS A 62 4.48 -4.40 -5.04
C HIS A 62 4.49 -3.34 -6.14
N ASN A 63 4.63 -3.78 -7.38
CA ASN A 63 4.58 -2.90 -8.54
C ASN A 63 3.12 -2.56 -8.88
N GLU A 64 2.75 -1.28 -8.78
CA GLU A 64 1.38 -0.84 -9.04
C GLU A 64 0.95 -0.98 -10.51
N GLU A 65 1.87 -0.95 -11.45
CA GLU A 65 1.54 -1.00 -12.87
C GLU A 65 0.99 -2.37 -13.30
N VAL A 66 1.46 -3.43 -12.66
CA VAL A 66 1.09 -4.82 -12.97
C VAL A 66 0.42 -5.52 -11.79
N PHE A 67 -0.07 -4.76 -10.83
CA PHE A 67 -0.63 -5.30 -9.58
C PHE A 67 -1.78 -6.29 -9.82
N PHE A 68 -2.62 -6.02 -10.80
CA PHE A 68 -3.78 -6.83 -11.15
C PHE A 68 -3.57 -7.76 -12.35
N GLN A 69 -2.32 -8.01 -12.74
CA GLN A 69 -2.03 -8.81 -13.95
C GLN A 69 -2.65 -10.21 -13.90
N THR A 70 -2.78 -10.80 -12.71
CA THR A 70 -3.36 -12.14 -12.54
C THR A 70 -4.86 -12.19 -12.80
N VAL A 71 -5.54 -11.05 -12.69
CA VAL A 71 -6.97 -10.91 -12.99
C VAL A 71 -7.23 -10.22 -14.33
N GLY A 72 -6.19 -10.00 -15.12
CA GLY A 72 -6.29 -9.66 -16.55
C GLY A 72 -6.26 -8.19 -16.89
N PHE A 73 -5.86 -7.29 -15.99
CA PHE A 73 -5.71 -5.88 -16.34
C PHE A 73 -4.47 -5.23 -15.73
N THR A 74 -4.07 -4.09 -16.31
CA THR A 74 -2.92 -3.30 -15.90
C THR A 74 -3.35 -1.88 -15.57
N LYS A 75 -2.48 -1.11 -14.93
CA LYS A 75 -2.72 0.33 -14.71
C LYS A 75 -3.03 1.06 -16.01
N ALA A 76 -2.26 0.79 -17.07
CA ALA A 76 -2.45 1.43 -18.36
C ALA A 76 -3.83 1.12 -18.97
N SER A 77 -4.29 -0.13 -18.90
CA SER A 77 -5.60 -0.51 -19.43
C SER A 77 -6.75 0.12 -18.66
N VAL A 78 -6.66 0.16 -17.33
CA VAL A 78 -7.68 0.80 -16.47
C VAL A 78 -7.74 2.31 -16.71
N CYS A 79 -6.58 2.98 -16.75
CA CYS A 79 -6.54 4.42 -16.97
C CYS A 79 -7.07 4.81 -18.36
N ALA A 80 -6.81 4.00 -19.39
CA ALA A 80 -7.37 4.22 -20.73
C ALA A 80 -8.91 4.17 -20.73
N GLU A 81 -9.49 3.18 -20.06
CA GLU A 81 -10.95 3.07 -19.93
C GLU A 81 -11.55 4.24 -19.15
N LEU A 82 -10.92 4.66 -18.08
CA LEU A 82 -11.39 5.78 -17.26
C LEU A 82 -11.33 7.12 -17.99
N ASN A 83 -10.36 7.33 -18.88
CA ASN A 83 -10.24 8.52 -19.69
C ASN A 83 -11.41 8.71 -20.67
N LEU A 84 -12.03 7.62 -21.10
CA LEU A 84 -13.19 7.66 -22.00
C LEU A 84 -14.45 8.15 -21.31
N GLY A 85 -14.51 8.09 -19.97
CA GLY A 85 -15.71 8.36 -19.18
C GLY A 85 -15.93 9.81 -18.75
N LYS A 86 -15.10 10.78 -19.12
CA LYS A 86 -15.19 12.19 -18.71
C LYS A 86 -15.35 12.40 -17.21
N SER A 87 -14.58 11.69 -16.41
CA SER A 87 -14.60 11.81 -14.96
C SER A 87 -14.08 13.18 -14.49
N LEU A 88 -14.62 13.67 -13.34
CA LEU A 88 -14.11 14.83 -12.63
C LEU A 88 -12.75 14.57 -11.97
N TYR A 89 -12.40 13.30 -11.76
CA TYR A 89 -11.15 12.88 -11.12
C TYR A 89 -10.20 12.30 -12.17
N THR A 90 -8.89 12.39 -11.88
CA THR A 90 -7.88 11.80 -12.75
C THR A 90 -7.96 10.27 -12.75
N PRO A 91 -7.66 9.59 -13.87
CA PRO A 91 -7.60 8.14 -13.92
C PRO A 91 -6.65 7.53 -12.88
N GLY A 92 -5.53 8.19 -12.59
CA GLY A 92 -4.58 7.75 -11.56
C GLY A 92 -5.17 7.71 -10.16
N TRP A 93 -6.03 8.68 -9.83
CA TRP A 93 -6.73 8.68 -8.54
C TRP A 93 -7.69 7.47 -8.42
N PHE A 94 -8.45 7.20 -9.46
CA PHE A 94 -9.34 6.03 -9.48
C PHE A 94 -8.55 4.72 -9.36
N TYR A 95 -7.44 4.60 -10.07
CA TYR A 95 -6.60 3.41 -9.98
C TYR A 95 -6.07 3.22 -8.56
N GLN A 96 -5.68 4.29 -7.89
CA GLN A 96 -5.28 4.24 -6.48
C GLN A 96 -6.38 3.68 -5.58
N GLN A 97 -7.64 4.06 -5.81
CA GLN A 97 -8.76 3.50 -5.05
C GLN A 97 -8.94 2.00 -5.34
N LEU A 98 -8.78 1.58 -6.59
CA LEU A 98 -8.82 0.16 -6.95
C LEU A 98 -7.72 -0.64 -6.26
N LEU A 99 -6.50 -0.11 -6.16
CA LEU A 99 -5.41 -0.75 -5.43
C LEU A 99 -5.76 -0.97 -3.96
N LYS A 100 -6.36 0.02 -3.33
CA LYS A 100 -6.77 -0.05 -1.92
C LYS A 100 -7.91 -1.05 -1.71
N LEU A 101 -8.94 -0.98 -2.54
CA LEU A 101 -10.13 -1.84 -2.43
C LEU A 101 -9.84 -3.28 -2.88
N GLY A 102 -8.97 -3.45 -3.85
CA GLY A 102 -8.66 -4.74 -4.47
C GLY A 102 -7.33 -5.34 -4.04
N ALA A 103 -6.77 -4.91 -2.90
CA ALA A 103 -5.45 -5.37 -2.45
C ALA A 103 -5.36 -6.89 -2.35
N PHE A 104 -6.42 -7.55 -1.92
CA PHE A 104 -6.49 -9.01 -1.81
C PHE A 104 -6.32 -9.75 -3.15
N GLU A 105 -6.61 -9.12 -4.27
CA GLU A 105 -6.43 -9.72 -5.60
C GLU A 105 -4.96 -9.70 -6.04
N GLY A 106 -4.21 -8.69 -5.66
CA GLY A 106 -2.82 -8.53 -6.09
C GLY A 106 -1.79 -9.03 -5.08
N ILE A 107 -2.18 -9.25 -3.83
CA ILE A 107 -1.29 -9.70 -2.75
C ILE A 107 -1.69 -11.12 -2.35
N ARG A 108 -0.84 -12.10 -2.72
CA ARG A 108 -1.14 -13.52 -2.58
C ARG A 108 -1.34 -13.97 -1.14
N ASP A 109 -0.49 -13.52 -0.24
CA ASP A 109 -0.46 -13.98 1.16
C ASP A 109 -0.97 -12.91 2.13
N LEU A 110 -1.87 -12.05 1.67
CA LEU A 110 -2.48 -11.04 2.50
C LEU A 110 -3.29 -11.69 3.63
N SER A 111 -3.20 -11.13 4.82
CA SER A 111 -3.99 -11.58 5.98
C SER A 111 -5.50 -11.46 5.70
N GLU A 112 -6.30 -12.29 6.37
CA GLU A 112 -7.77 -12.25 6.22
C GLU A 112 -8.33 -10.88 6.57
N TRP A 113 -7.83 -10.30 7.66
CA TRP A 113 -8.12 -8.93 8.07
C TRP A 113 -6.91 -8.05 7.79
N TYR A 114 -7.09 -6.97 7.07
CA TYR A 114 -6.02 -6.01 6.81
C TYR A 114 -6.54 -4.58 6.89
N VAL A 115 -5.63 -3.66 7.15
CA VAL A 115 -5.93 -2.24 7.25
C VAL A 115 -5.32 -1.51 6.07
N VAL A 116 -6.11 -0.69 5.40
CA VAL A 116 -5.60 0.24 4.40
C VAL A 116 -5.23 1.54 5.11
N TRP A 117 -4.00 1.98 4.94
CA TRP A 117 -3.45 3.16 5.61
C TRP A 117 -2.91 4.15 4.58
N ASP A 118 -3.19 5.43 4.77
CA ASP A 118 -2.66 6.47 3.90
C ASP A 118 -1.19 6.75 4.19
N SER A 119 -0.39 6.90 3.14
CA SER A 119 1.07 6.99 3.22
C SER A 119 1.60 8.22 3.97
N ASP A 120 0.80 9.25 4.12
CA ASP A 120 1.14 10.51 4.80
C ASP A 120 0.52 10.65 6.20
N LEU A 121 -0.20 9.64 6.68
CA LEU A 121 -0.85 9.66 7.98
C LEU A 121 0.08 9.07 9.03
N LEU A 122 0.68 9.93 9.85
CA LEU A 122 1.59 9.50 10.92
C LEU A 122 0.81 9.06 12.16
N PRO A 123 0.94 7.79 12.61
CA PRO A 123 0.30 7.34 13.85
C PRO A 123 1.04 7.93 15.05
N ALA A 124 0.31 8.64 15.91
CA ALA A 124 0.86 9.25 17.12
C ALA A 124 0.55 8.41 18.38
N GLU A 125 -0.48 7.59 18.32
CA GLU A 125 -0.89 6.71 19.41
C GLU A 125 -1.63 5.50 18.87
N THR A 126 -1.81 4.48 19.68
CA THR A 126 -2.53 3.27 19.29
C THR A 126 -4.03 3.49 19.36
N TRP A 127 -4.73 3.26 18.24
CA TRP A 127 -6.19 3.28 18.17
C TRP A 127 -6.71 1.84 18.05
N PRO A 128 -7.90 1.53 18.56
CA PRO A 128 -8.53 0.25 18.27
C PRO A 128 -8.91 0.20 16.80
N LEU A 129 -8.39 -0.82 16.08
CA LEU A 129 -8.63 -0.98 14.65
C LEU A 129 -9.76 -1.98 14.34
N PHE A 130 -10.04 -2.87 15.29
CA PHE A 130 -11.03 -3.93 15.17
C PHE A 130 -11.87 -4.04 16.44
#